data_3e1b8618544f1ff1695f962df7f08f46
#
_entry.id   3e1b8618544f1ff1695f962df7f08f46
#
_cell.length_a   1.000
_cell.length_b   1.000
_cell.length_c   1.000
_cell.angle_alpha   90.00
_cell.angle_beta   90.00
_cell.angle_gamma   90.00
#
_symmetry.space_group_name_H-M   'P 1'
#
loop_
_entity.id
_entity.type
_entity.pdbx_description
1 polymer ?
#
loop_
_entity_poly.entity_id
_entity_poly.type
_entity_poly.pdbx_seq_one_letter_code
_entity_poly.pdbx_strand_id
1 'polypeptide(L)'
;MKILHTSDWHLGQNFMGKSRAEEHEAFLFWLLEIIKEKQVEVLVISGDIFDTGTPPNYALELYYNFLKELSSIKTLITTIITAGNHDSVSTLKAPKQLLEVLNVHVITTGDEDENVIIPINKNDDLISIICAVPFLRDSVIRESLSGKTISEKEKLANSGIKAYYENCHSKALELKQDKNIPIIAMGHLT
;
A
#
# COMPACT_ATOMS: atom_id res chain seq x y z
N MET A 1 0.36 -4.37 -19.40
CA MET A 1 -0.24 -4.26 -18.05
C MET A 1 -0.57 -2.81 -17.76
N LYS A 2 -1.79 -2.53 -17.27
CA LYS A 2 -2.23 -1.19 -16.86
C LYS A 2 -2.29 -1.13 -15.34
N ILE A 3 -1.56 -0.17 -14.75
CA ILE A 3 -1.53 0.06 -13.30
C ILE A 3 -2.19 1.39 -13.02
N LEU A 4 -3.02 1.45 -11.99
CA LEU A 4 -3.53 2.67 -11.42
C LEU A 4 -2.92 2.86 -10.03
N HIS A 5 -2.40 4.04 -9.75
CA HIS A 5 -1.85 4.43 -8.45
C HIS A 5 -2.71 5.50 -7.79
N THR A 6 -2.96 5.32 -6.51
CA THR A 6 -3.62 6.30 -5.64
C THR A 6 -3.01 6.24 -4.23
N SER A 7 -3.19 7.28 -3.43
CA SER A 7 -2.70 7.38 -2.04
C SER A 7 -3.54 8.38 -1.25
N ASP A 8 -3.29 8.47 0.04
CA ASP A 8 -3.75 9.57 0.91
C ASP A 8 -5.27 9.78 0.87
N TRP A 9 -6.02 8.71 1.04
CA TRP A 9 -7.49 8.77 1.04
C TRP A 9 -8.05 9.43 2.28
N HIS A 10 -7.37 9.27 3.42
CA HIS A 10 -7.78 9.80 4.71
C HIS A 10 -9.27 9.57 5.02
N LEU A 11 -9.75 8.34 4.78
CA LEU A 11 -11.13 7.97 5.09
C LEU A 11 -11.41 8.21 6.59
N GLY A 12 -12.49 8.89 6.87
CA GLY A 12 -12.80 9.28 8.25
C GLY A 12 -12.46 10.71 8.59
N GLN A 13 -11.78 11.44 7.71
CA GLN A 13 -11.39 12.82 7.95
C GLN A 13 -12.59 13.74 8.15
N ASN A 14 -12.43 14.69 9.08
CA ASN A 14 -13.33 15.81 9.29
C ASN A 14 -12.67 17.11 8.82
N PHE A 15 -13.43 17.98 8.16
CA PHE A 15 -12.98 19.31 7.79
C PHE A 15 -13.84 20.37 8.49
N MET A 16 -13.22 21.19 9.31
CA MET A 16 -13.90 22.24 10.13
C MET A 16 -15.12 21.69 10.92
N GLY A 17 -14.98 20.51 11.52
CA GLY A 17 -16.02 19.86 12.31
C GLY A 17 -17.13 19.17 11.50
N LYS A 18 -17.00 19.13 10.17
CA LYS A 18 -17.92 18.40 9.28
C LYS A 18 -17.27 17.13 8.77
N SER A 19 -18.03 16.03 8.79
CA SER A 19 -17.63 14.77 8.20
C SER A 19 -17.52 14.93 6.67
N ARG A 20 -16.51 14.28 6.08
CA ARG A 20 -16.31 14.18 4.63
C ARG A 20 -16.81 12.83 4.06
N ALA A 21 -17.75 12.20 4.73
CA ALA A 21 -18.25 10.88 4.34
C ALA A 21 -18.79 10.85 2.90
N GLU A 22 -19.57 11.87 2.51
CA GLU A 22 -20.17 11.97 1.18
C GLU A 22 -19.10 12.15 0.09
N GLU A 23 -18.07 12.99 0.34
CA GLU A 23 -16.96 13.18 -0.59
C GLU A 23 -16.13 11.92 -0.75
N HIS A 24 -15.86 11.20 0.34
CA HIS A 24 -15.13 9.93 0.30
C HIS A 24 -15.91 8.86 -0.46
N GLU A 25 -17.23 8.75 -0.24
CA GLU A 25 -18.09 7.83 -0.98
C GLU A 25 -18.08 8.14 -2.48
N ALA A 26 -18.27 9.42 -2.85
CA ALA A 26 -18.23 9.87 -4.22
C ALA A 26 -16.87 9.60 -4.89
N PHE A 27 -15.77 9.82 -4.17
CA PHE A 27 -14.42 9.52 -4.65
C PHE A 27 -14.23 8.02 -4.91
N LEU A 28 -14.61 7.15 -3.97
CA LEU A 28 -14.45 5.70 -4.13
C LEU A 28 -15.32 5.15 -5.26
N PHE A 29 -16.55 5.68 -5.41
CA PHE A 29 -17.40 5.34 -6.54
C PHE A 29 -16.76 5.75 -7.87
N TRP A 30 -16.29 6.99 -7.99
CA TRP A 30 -15.58 7.47 -9.18
C TRP A 30 -14.35 6.61 -9.49
N LEU A 31 -13.58 6.23 -8.47
CA LEU A 31 -12.38 5.39 -8.63
C LEU A 31 -12.74 4.02 -9.21
N LEU A 32 -13.83 3.38 -8.74
CA LEU A 32 -14.33 2.12 -9.29
C LEU A 32 -14.70 2.25 -10.77
N GLU A 33 -15.36 3.34 -11.15
CA GLU A 33 -15.73 3.58 -12.56
C GLU A 33 -14.49 3.78 -13.44
N ILE A 34 -13.48 4.52 -12.97
CA ILE A 34 -12.21 4.68 -13.69
C ILE A 34 -11.48 3.34 -13.84
N ILE A 35 -11.45 2.50 -12.81
CA ILE A 35 -10.84 1.16 -12.88
C ILE A 35 -11.49 0.32 -13.97
N LYS A 36 -12.83 0.33 -14.04
CA LYS A 36 -13.61 -0.40 -15.07
C LYS A 36 -13.38 0.19 -16.47
N GLU A 37 -13.55 1.52 -16.62
CA GLU A 37 -13.41 2.21 -17.92
C GLU A 37 -12.03 2.02 -18.53
N LYS A 38 -10.98 2.19 -17.74
CA LYS A 38 -9.60 2.08 -18.19
C LYS A 38 -9.11 0.63 -18.28
N GLN A 39 -9.91 -0.32 -17.82
CA GLN A 39 -9.53 -1.74 -17.75
C GLN A 39 -8.20 -1.91 -16.99
N VAL A 40 -8.17 -1.40 -15.77
CA VAL A 40 -7.00 -1.49 -14.88
C VAL A 40 -6.79 -2.95 -14.49
N GLU A 41 -5.52 -3.39 -14.55
CA GLU A 41 -5.14 -4.76 -14.21
C GLU A 41 -4.53 -4.84 -12.80
N VAL A 42 -3.88 -3.77 -12.35
CA VAL A 42 -3.28 -3.70 -11.01
C VAL A 42 -3.62 -2.35 -10.37
N LEU A 43 -4.19 -2.39 -9.18
CA LEU A 43 -4.40 -1.19 -8.35
C LEU A 43 -3.35 -1.16 -7.24
N VAL A 44 -2.64 -0.04 -7.11
CA VAL A 44 -1.71 0.20 -6.00
C VAL A 44 -2.17 1.39 -5.18
N ILE A 45 -2.26 1.21 -3.85
CA ILE A 45 -2.73 2.21 -2.89
C ILE A 45 -1.61 2.44 -1.88
N SER A 46 -0.96 3.62 -1.96
CA SER A 46 0.28 3.91 -1.24
C SER A 46 0.03 4.72 0.03
N GLY A 47 -0.50 4.06 1.05
CA GLY A 47 -0.60 4.62 2.40
C GLY A 47 -1.73 5.61 2.66
N ASP A 48 -1.90 5.90 3.93
CA ASP A 48 -2.89 6.82 4.51
C ASP A 48 -4.31 6.55 4.01
N ILE A 49 -4.70 5.28 4.17
CA ILE A 49 -6.06 4.81 3.87
C ILE A 49 -7.07 5.49 4.80
N PHE A 50 -6.74 5.55 6.08
CA PHE A 50 -7.56 6.18 7.11
C PHE A 50 -6.87 7.42 7.67
N ASP A 51 -7.68 8.40 8.08
CA ASP A 51 -7.18 9.66 8.66
C ASP A 51 -6.55 9.46 10.05
N THR A 52 -7.00 8.43 10.76
CA THR A 52 -6.49 8.11 12.11
C THR A 52 -6.38 6.61 12.33
N GLY A 53 -5.54 6.21 13.28
CA GLY A 53 -5.36 4.80 13.66
C GLY A 53 -6.63 4.11 14.22
N THR A 54 -7.66 4.89 14.59
CA THR A 54 -8.98 4.38 15.01
C THR A 54 -10.05 5.03 14.13
N PRO A 55 -10.25 4.52 12.92
CA PRO A 55 -11.20 5.10 11.99
C PRO A 55 -12.65 4.92 12.47
N PRO A 56 -13.56 5.87 12.17
CA PRO A 56 -14.97 5.72 12.46
C PRO A 56 -15.60 4.60 11.61
N ASN A 57 -16.68 4.00 12.09
CA ASN A 57 -17.31 2.84 11.45
C ASN A 57 -17.66 3.08 9.98
N TYR A 58 -18.16 4.26 9.62
CA TYR A 58 -18.50 4.57 8.24
C TYR A 58 -17.28 4.50 7.30
N ALA A 59 -16.10 4.90 7.79
CA ALA A 59 -14.87 4.83 6.99
C ALA A 59 -14.44 3.37 6.74
N LEU A 60 -14.59 2.50 7.75
CA LEU A 60 -14.40 1.06 7.59
C LEU A 60 -15.40 0.46 6.60
N GLU A 61 -16.69 0.85 6.68
CA GLU A 61 -17.73 0.40 5.75
C GLU A 61 -17.41 0.81 4.32
N LEU A 62 -17.03 2.07 4.09
CA LEU A 62 -16.61 2.55 2.77
C LEU A 62 -15.42 1.75 2.22
N TYR A 63 -14.41 1.52 3.03
CA TYR A 63 -13.22 0.77 2.66
C TYR A 63 -13.57 -0.67 2.26
N TYR A 64 -14.30 -1.41 3.11
CA TYR A 64 -14.65 -2.81 2.81
C TYR A 64 -15.64 -2.95 1.67
N ASN A 65 -16.59 -2.03 1.52
CA ASN A 65 -17.49 -2.01 0.37
C ASN A 65 -16.70 -1.77 -0.94
N PHE A 66 -15.76 -0.86 -0.94
CA PHE A 66 -14.88 -0.63 -2.09
C PHE A 66 -14.09 -1.89 -2.45
N LEU A 67 -13.46 -2.57 -1.50
CA LEU A 67 -12.71 -3.81 -1.74
C LEU A 67 -13.62 -4.95 -2.26
N LYS A 68 -14.81 -5.05 -1.73
CA LYS A 68 -15.83 -5.99 -2.23
C LYS A 68 -16.19 -5.72 -3.69
N GLU A 69 -16.44 -4.46 -4.05
CA GLU A 69 -16.75 -4.09 -5.44
C GLU A 69 -15.56 -4.35 -6.38
N LEU A 70 -14.31 -4.10 -5.93
CA LEU A 70 -13.10 -4.44 -6.69
C LEU A 70 -13.04 -5.92 -7.05
N SER A 71 -13.41 -6.81 -6.13
CA SER A 71 -13.35 -8.26 -6.37
C SER A 71 -14.28 -8.73 -7.50
N SER A 72 -15.27 -7.93 -7.88
CA SER A 72 -16.17 -8.20 -9.01
C SER A 72 -15.61 -7.79 -10.38
N ILE A 73 -14.52 -7.01 -10.41
CA ILE A 73 -13.94 -6.48 -11.65
C ILE A 73 -13.00 -7.51 -12.29
N LYS A 74 -13.45 -8.15 -13.34
CA LYS A 74 -12.75 -9.27 -14.00
C LYS A 74 -11.38 -8.90 -14.61
N THR A 75 -11.17 -7.62 -14.95
CA THR A 75 -9.89 -7.15 -15.52
C THR A 75 -8.84 -6.93 -14.44
N LEU A 76 -9.24 -6.73 -13.19
CA LEU A 76 -8.33 -6.49 -12.09
C LEU A 76 -7.71 -7.82 -11.63
N ILE A 77 -6.39 -7.93 -11.76
CA ILE A 77 -5.61 -9.11 -11.36
C ILE A 77 -5.36 -9.08 -9.86
N THR A 78 -4.96 -7.91 -9.34
CA THR A 78 -4.62 -7.74 -7.93
C THR A 78 -4.73 -6.29 -7.47
N THR A 79 -4.93 -6.12 -6.16
CA THR A 79 -4.83 -4.84 -5.46
C THR A 79 -3.73 -4.94 -4.41
N ILE A 80 -2.86 -3.94 -4.35
CA ILE A 80 -1.76 -3.87 -3.37
C ILE A 80 -1.95 -2.60 -2.55
N ILE A 81 -2.01 -2.75 -1.23
CA ILE A 81 -2.24 -1.68 -0.28
C ILE A 81 -1.05 -1.66 0.69
N THR A 82 -0.41 -0.52 0.82
CA THR A 82 0.59 -0.32 1.87
C THR A 82 0.05 0.61 2.95
N ALA A 83 0.46 0.41 4.20
CA ALA A 83 0.13 1.35 5.26
C ALA A 83 0.93 2.65 5.14
N GLY A 84 0.29 3.77 5.45
CA GLY A 84 0.91 5.06 5.66
C GLY A 84 1.24 5.33 7.14
N ASN A 85 1.64 6.58 7.44
CA ASN A 85 1.96 6.97 8.81
C ASN A 85 0.71 7.16 9.70
N HIS A 86 -0.44 7.50 9.12
CA HIS A 86 -1.72 7.62 9.83
C HIS A 86 -2.38 6.27 10.12
N ASP A 87 -2.06 5.24 9.32
CA ASP A 87 -2.73 3.96 9.42
C ASP A 87 -2.31 3.14 10.66
N SER A 88 -3.29 2.47 11.25
CA SER A 88 -3.05 1.46 12.29
C SER A 88 -2.70 0.11 11.65
N VAL A 89 -1.53 -0.41 11.99
CA VAL A 89 -1.09 -1.75 11.60
C VAL A 89 -2.14 -2.80 11.95
N SER A 90 -2.68 -2.75 13.18
CA SER A 90 -3.68 -3.72 13.64
C SER A 90 -4.99 -3.63 12.86
N THR A 91 -5.45 -2.43 12.53
CA THR A 91 -6.69 -2.22 11.77
C THR A 91 -6.58 -2.77 10.35
N LEU A 92 -5.48 -2.50 9.66
CA LEU A 92 -5.26 -2.99 8.29
C LEU A 92 -4.90 -4.48 8.23
N LYS A 93 -4.17 -5.01 9.23
CA LYS A 93 -3.71 -6.40 9.28
C LYS A 93 -4.82 -7.38 9.69
N ALA A 94 -5.80 -6.94 10.49
CA ALA A 94 -6.85 -7.83 11.00
C ALA A 94 -7.59 -8.64 9.91
N PRO A 95 -8.03 -8.05 8.78
CA PRO A 95 -8.72 -8.77 7.72
C PRO A 95 -7.78 -9.39 6.67
N LYS A 96 -6.46 -9.34 6.83
CA LYS A 96 -5.46 -9.70 5.79
C LYS A 96 -5.74 -11.06 5.15
N GLN A 97 -5.98 -12.10 5.92
CA GLN A 97 -6.23 -13.45 5.40
C GLN A 97 -7.50 -13.51 4.53
N LEU A 98 -8.54 -12.75 4.89
CA LEU A 98 -9.75 -12.66 4.08
C LEU A 98 -9.51 -11.88 2.78
N LEU A 99 -8.72 -10.81 2.86
CA LEU A 99 -8.41 -9.96 1.71
C LEU A 99 -7.51 -10.68 0.70
N GLU A 100 -6.61 -11.56 1.14
CA GLU A 100 -5.79 -12.39 0.26
C GLU A 100 -6.64 -13.31 -0.64
N VAL A 101 -7.76 -13.82 -0.13
CA VAL A 101 -8.72 -14.60 -0.95
C VAL A 101 -9.33 -13.76 -2.07
N LEU A 102 -9.40 -12.44 -1.89
CA LEU A 102 -9.88 -11.48 -2.89
C LEU A 102 -8.76 -10.92 -3.79
N ASN A 103 -7.56 -11.51 -3.74
CA ASN A 103 -6.36 -10.99 -4.41
C ASN A 103 -5.99 -9.55 -3.99
N VAL A 104 -6.22 -9.22 -2.72
CA VAL A 104 -5.80 -7.96 -2.10
C VAL A 104 -4.65 -8.23 -1.14
N HIS A 105 -3.48 -7.70 -1.45
CA HIS A 105 -2.29 -7.77 -0.61
C HIS A 105 -2.21 -6.53 0.26
N VAL A 106 -2.14 -6.71 1.58
CA VAL A 106 -1.99 -5.62 2.54
C VAL A 106 -0.64 -5.74 3.23
N ILE A 107 0.20 -4.72 3.08
CA ILE A 107 1.54 -4.62 3.66
C ILE A 107 1.55 -3.48 4.68
N THR A 108 1.90 -3.78 5.93
CA THR A 108 1.66 -2.86 7.04
C THR A 108 2.91 -2.35 7.74
N THR A 109 3.91 -3.20 7.95
CA THR A 109 5.11 -2.86 8.72
C THR A 109 6.38 -2.87 7.89
N GLY A 110 6.44 -3.72 6.88
CA GLY A 110 7.65 -3.95 6.09
C GLY A 110 8.79 -4.58 6.91
N ASP A 111 8.47 -5.20 8.06
CA ASP A 111 9.44 -5.97 8.85
C ASP A 111 9.83 -7.28 8.14
N GLU A 112 10.78 -8.02 8.72
CA GLU A 112 11.32 -9.24 8.10
C GLU A 112 10.26 -10.35 7.90
N ASP A 113 9.20 -10.35 8.71
CA ASP A 113 8.12 -11.32 8.65
C ASP A 113 7.09 -11.01 7.55
N GLU A 114 7.14 -9.82 6.95
CA GLU A 114 6.17 -9.37 5.95
C GLU A 114 6.77 -9.39 4.52
N ASN A 115 6.13 -10.15 3.63
CA ASN A 115 6.57 -10.19 2.24
C ASN A 115 6.16 -8.91 1.49
N VAL A 116 7.14 -8.07 1.19
CA VAL A 116 6.98 -6.82 0.45
C VAL A 116 7.24 -6.98 -1.06
N ILE A 117 7.68 -8.16 -1.52
CA ILE A 117 7.95 -8.43 -2.93
C ILE A 117 6.77 -9.21 -3.51
N ILE A 118 5.96 -8.54 -4.28
CA ILE A 118 4.70 -9.09 -4.82
C ILE A 118 4.87 -9.41 -6.31
N PRO A 119 4.94 -10.70 -6.67
CA PRO A 119 4.93 -11.10 -8.08
C PRO A 119 3.54 -10.89 -8.69
N ILE A 120 3.48 -10.29 -9.86
CA ILE A 120 2.25 -10.14 -10.63
C ILE A 120 2.24 -11.16 -11.75
N ASN A 121 1.31 -12.11 -11.66
CA ASN A 121 1.14 -13.17 -12.64
C ASN A 121 -0.12 -12.94 -13.49
N LYS A 122 -0.04 -13.29 -14.76
CA LYS A 122 -1.19 -13.33 -15.67
C LYS A 122 -1.11 -14.62 -16.49
N ASN A 123 -2.14 -15.45 -16.39
CA ASN A 123 -2.16 -16.78 -17.03
C ASN A 123 -0.92 -17.62 -16.68
N ASP A 124 -0.55 -17.65 -15.39
CA ASP A 124 0.63 -18.31 -14.84
C ASP A 124 2.00 -17.71 -15.24
N ASP A 125 2.03 -16.71 -16.10
CA ASP A 125 3.26 -16.01 -16.47
C ASP A 125 3.53 -14.82 -15.53
N LEU A 126 4.74 -14.75 -14.99
CA LEU A 126 5.23 -13.60 -14.26
C LEU A 126 5.42 -12.42 -15.22
N ILE A 127 4.62 -11.36 -15.06
CA ILE A 127 4.59 -10.19 -15.95
C ILE A 127 5.19 -8.93 -15.33
N SER A 128 5.30 -8.88 -14.00
CA SER A 128 5.90 -7.76 -13.26
C SER A 128 6.19 -8.18 -11.82
N ILE A 129 7.01 -7.39 -11.13
CA ILE A 129 7.23 -7.51 -9.68
C ILE A 129 6.99 -6.14 -9.06
N ILE A 130 6.23 -6.08 -7.97
CA ILE A 130 6.01 -4.85 -7.22
C ILE A 130 6.68 -4.95 -5.86
N CYS A 131 7.57 -3.99 -5.57
CA CYS A 131 8.13 -3.79 -4.23
C CYS A 131 7.16 -2.88 -3.46
N ALA A 132 6.33 -3.45 -2.62
CA ALA A 132 5.26 -2.79 -1.89
C ALA A 132 5.78 -2.31 -0.52
N VAL A 133 6.45 -1.16 -0.51
CA VAL A 133 7.08 -0.63 0.71
C VAL A 133 6.06 0.25 1.46
N PRO A 134 5.67 -0.11 2.70
CA PRO A 134 4.80 0.73 3.52
C PRO A 134 5.59 1.91 4.11
N PHE A 135 4.91 2.78 4.85
CA PHE A 135 5.60 3.76 5.69
C PHE A 135 6.56 3.05 6.66
N LEU A 136 7.85 3.32 6.48
CA LEU A 136 8.90 2.69 7.28
C LEU A 136 9.04 3.41 8.62
N ARG A 137 8.55 2.79 9.68
CA ARG A 137 8.70 3.31 11.04
C ARG A 137 10.17 3.24 11.49
N ASP A 138 10.54 4.11 12.41
CA ASP A 138 11.90 4.19 12.95
C ASP A 138 12.47 2.84 13.41
N SER A 139 11.63 1.97 13.95
CA SER A 139 12.04 0.62 14.39
C SER A 139 12.47 -0.30 13.26
N VAL A 140 12.06 -0.03 12.02
CA VAL A 140 12.43 -0.83 10.84
C VAL A 140 13.72 -0.33 10.19
N ILE A 141 13.97 0.99 10.27
CA ILE A 141 15.06 1.63 9.52
C ILE A 141 16.24 2.08 10.39
N ARG A 142 16.13 2.00 11.71
CA ARG A 142 17.15 2.55 12.61
C ARG A 142 17.54 1.59 13.73
N GLU A 143 18.84 1.45 13.92
CA GLU A 143 19.41 1.06 15.19
C GLU A 143 19.38 2.25 16.18
N SER A 144 19.63 2.03 17.46
CA SER A 144 19.49 3.01 18.55
C SER A 144 19.90 4.46 18.21
N LEU A 145 19.02 5.43 18.56
CA LEU A 145 19.19 6.87 18.30
C LEU A 145 19.68 7.65 19.54
N SER A 146 20.03 6.96 20.64
CA SER A 146 20.45 7.61 21.88
C SER A 146 21.70 8.46 21.64
N GLY A 147 21.66 9.72 22.08
CA GLY A 147 22.80 10.65 22.02
C GLY A 147 23.06 11.32 20.67
N LYS A 148 22.25 11.12 19.64
CA LYS A 148 22.46 11.72 18.31
C LYS A 148 21.69 13.05 18.13
N THR A 149 22.27 13.95 17.35
CA THR A 149 21.66 15.23 16.95
C THR A 149 20.53 15.00 15.93
N ILE A 150 19.65 16.01 15.72
CA ILE A 150 18.57 15.95 14.74
C ILE A 150 19.09 15.64 13.33
N SER A 151 20.15 16.34 12.90
CA SER A 151 20.75 16.14 11.57
C SER A 151 21.34 14.73 11.38
N GLU A 152 21.92 14.14 12.43
CA GLU A 152 22.41 12.76 12.39
C GLU A 152 21.25 11.76 12.31
N LYS A 153 20.14 12.03 13.01
CA LYS A 153 18.93 11.23 12.94
C LYS A 153 18.31 11.21 11.54
N GLU A 154 18.20 12.38 10.91
CA GLU A 154 17.71 12.50 9.52
C GLU A 154 18.59 11.75 8.51
N LYS A 155 19.91 11.89 8.62
CA LYS A 155 20.85 11.16 7.75
C LYS A 155 20.72 9.65 7.91
N LEU A 156 20.55 9.16 9.13
CA LEU A 156 20.37 7.73 9.40
C LEU A 156 19.03 7.23 8.86
N ALA A 157 17.93 8.01 9.01
CA ALA A 157 16.65 7.67 8.43
C ALA A 157 16.76 7.53 6.91
N ASN A 158 17.30 8.54 6.24
CA ASN A 158 17.49 8.52 4.79
C ASN A 158 18.36 7.34 4.32
N SER A 159 19.44 7.05 5.05
CA SER A 159 20.30 5.90 4.76
C SER A 159 19.54 4.57 4.95
N GLY A 160 18.75 4.46 6.03
CA GLY A 160 17.96 3.27 6.31
C GLY A 160 16.87 3.03 5.26
N ILE A 161 16.15 4.08 4.87
CA ILE A 161 15.15 4.01 3.79
C ILE A 161 15.82 3.55 2.49
N LYS A 162 16.93 4.18 2.12
CA LYS A 162 17.69 3.81 0.91
C LYS A 162 18.11 2.35 0.94
N ALA A 163 18.71 1.90 2.03
CA ALA A 163 19.15 0.51 2.20
C ALA A 163 17.97 -0.48 2.11
N TYR A 164 16.81 -0.09 2.66
CA TYR A 164 15.60 -0.91 2.57
C TYR A 164 15.14 -1.09 1.11
N TYR A 165 15.05 0.00 0.33
CA TYR A 165 14.70 -0.08 -1.09
C TYR A 165 15.73 -0.84 -1.93
N GLU A 166 17.02 -0.69 -1.64
CA GLU A 166 18.11 -1.45 -2.28
C GLU A 166 17.98 -2.96 -2.02
N ASN A 167 17.63 -3.35 -0.78
CA ASN A 167 17.36 -4.75 -0.42
C ASN A 167 16.11 -5.28 -1.15
N CYS A 168 15.02 -4.52 -1.19
CA CYS A 168 13.82 -4.88 -1.95
C CYS A 168 14.14 -5.08 -3.43
N HIS A 169 14.91 -4.17 -4.03
CA HIS A 169 15.32 -4.27 -5.43
C HIS A 169 16.17 -5.52 -5.68
N SER A 170 17.12 -5.83 -4.80
CA SER A 170 17.96 -7.02 -4.92
C SER A 170 17.12 -8.31 -4.89
N LYS A 171 16.19 -8.43 -3.92
CA LYS A 171 15.25 -9.55 -3.85
C LYS A 171 14.35 -9.66 -5.09
N ALA A 172 13.90 -8.52 -5.61
CA ALA A 172 13.09 -8.50 -6.83
C ALA A 172 13.89 -8.93 -8.06
N LEU A 173 15.18 -8.57 -8.16
CA LEU A 173 16.10 -9.04 -9.21
C LEU A 173 16.31 -10.56 -9.15
N GLU A 174 16.48 -11.12 -7.95
CA GLU A 174 16.60 -12.58 -7.77
C GLU A 174 15.34 -13.30 -8.27
N LEU A 175 14.16 -12.78 -7.95
CA LEU A 175 12.88 -13.34 -8.42
C LEU A 175 12.69 -13.16 -9.94
N LYS A 176 13.11 -12.02 -10.47
CA LYS A 176 13.02 -11.69 -11.89
C LYS A 176 13.88 -12.63 -12.76
N GLN A 177 15.06 -13.03 -12.26
CA GLN A 177 16.05 -13.77 -13.03
C GLN A 177 16.33 -13.09 -14.40
N ASP A 178 16.39 -13.85 -15.47
CA ASP A 178 16.67 -13.37 -16.85
C ASP A 178 15.40 -12.87 -17.59
N LYS A 179 14.25 -12.81 -16.91
CA LYS A 179 12.99 -12.37 -17.54
C LYS A 179 13.01 -10.87 -17.83
N ASN A 180 12.59 -10.49 -19.04
CA ASN A 180 12.47 -9.08 -19.41
C ASN A 180 11.13 -8.49 -18.93
N ILE A 181 10.96 -8.33 -17.62
CA ILE A 181 9.76 -7.78 -16.97
C ILE A 181 10.13 -6.56 -16.14
N PRO A 182 9.21 -5.60 -15.94
CA PRO A 182 9.45 -4.45 -15.07
C PRO A 182 9.46 -4.83 -13.57
N ILE A 183 10.30 -4.14 -12.81
CA ILE A 183 10.23 -4.05 -11.36
C ILE A 183 9.70 -2.64 -11.03
N ILE A 184 8.68 -2.55 -10.19
CA ILE A 184 8.03 -1.31 -9.80
C ILE A 184 8.13 -1.18 -8.29
N ALA A 185 8.61 -0.07 -7.79
CA ALA A 185 8.59 0.24 -6.37
C ALA A 185 7.47 1.25 -6.07
N MET A 186 6.69 0.98 -5.06
CA MET A 186 5.74 1.90 -4.46
C MET A 186 6.13 2.16 -3.01
N GLY A 187 5.68 3.26 -2.43
CA GLY A 187 5.96 3.59 -1.04
C GLY A 187 5.22 4.81 -0.56
N HIS A 188 5.23 5.00 0.77
CA HIS A 188 4.67 6.16 1.43
C HIS A 188 5.80 6.82 2.25
N LEU A 189 6.16 8.06 1.87
CA LEU A 189 7.23 8.85 2.49
C LEU A 189 6.63 10.17 2.99
N THR A 190 7.06 10.62 4.19
CA THR A 190 6.66 11.90 4.80
C THR A 190 7.87 12.69 5.26
#